data_c56200358aba661a46f545b040365608
#
_entry.id   c56200358aba661a46f545b040365608
#
_cell.length_a   1.000
_cell.length_b   1.000
_cell.length_c   1.000
_cell.angle_alpha   90.00
_cell.angle_beta   90.00
_cell.angle_gamma   90.00
#
_symmetry.space_group_name_H-M   'P 1'
#
loop_
_entity.id
_entity.type
_entity.pdbx_description
1 polymer ?
#
loop_
_entity_poly.entity_id
_entity_poly.type
_entity_poly.pdbx_seq_one_letter_code
_entity_poly.pdbx_strand_id
1 'polypeptide(L)'
;MTMTMHSASVAECSPRFGQIPAAGHDSFAQPLSDGAFVALRAAYRSTGGIARGDEIAAWANQKGQGDFLSLNRAIVAGELFSFSWNNTFWLPMFQFDLHKLTVRPEVRWVLADLGKAFDGWELAVWFVEPNAWLQGRRPVDLLEISFPEVVLAAQADLYIATC
;
A
#
# COMPACT_ATOMS: atom_id res chain seq x y z
N MET A 1 -57.15 -11.61 -12.58
CA MET A 1 -55.94 -12.26 -12.00
C MET A 1 -54.74 -11.39 -12.32
N THR A 2 -54.38 -10.51 -11.40
CA THR A 2 -53.31 -9.50 -11.58
C THR A 2 -52.13 -9.97 -10.73
N MET A 3 -51.06 -10.38 -11.36
CA MET A 3 -49.80 -10.77 -10.71
C MET A 3 -48.96 -9.52 -10.47
N THR A 4 -48.83 -9.16 -9.21
CA THR A 4 -47.95 -8.07 -8.75
C THR A 4 -46.54 -8.61 -8.66
N MET A 5 -45.62 -8.12 -9.50
CA MET A 5 -44.18 -8.39 -9.39
C MET A 5 -43.61 -7.58 -8.23
N HIS A 6 -43.08 -8.29 -7.23
CA HIS A 6 -42.29 -7.67 -6.16
C HIS A 6 -40.91 -7.30 -6.69
N SER A 7 -40.64 -6.00 -6.70
CA SER A 7 -39.32 -5.44 -6.92
C SER A 7 -38.44 -5.81 -5.72
N ALA A 8 -37.37 -6.56 -5.98
CA ALA A 8 -36.35 -6.84 -4.99
C ALA A 8 -35.59 -5.55 -4.67
N SER A 9 -35.75 -5.07 -3.45
CA SER A 9 -35.01 -3.96 -2.88
C SER A 9 -33.53 -4.31 -2.82
N VAL A 10 -32.72 -3.49 -3.48
CA VAL A 10 -31.27 -3.49 -3.32
C VAL A 10 -30.98 -3.08 -1.87
N ALA A 11 -30.33 -3.96 -1.12
CA ALA A 11 -29.96 -3.69 0.26
C ALA A 11 -29.00 -2.48 0.30
N GLU A 12 -29.48 -1.38 0.84
CA GLU A 12 -28.66 -0.24 1.23
C GLU A 12 -27.63 -0.71 2.26
N CYS A 13 -26.38 -0.57 1.92
CA CYS A 13 -25.24 -0.74 2.83
C CYS A 13 -25.26 0.41 3.84
N SER A 14 -26.04 0.25 4.93
CA SER A 14 -26.00 1.18 6.05
C SER A 14 -25.12 0.62 7.15
N PRO A 15 -23.97 1.21 7.43
CA PRO A 15 -23.12 0.79 8.54
C PRO A 15 -23.73 1.33 9.85
N ARG A 16 -24.55 0.53 10.51
CA ARG A 16 -24.81 0.69 11.94
C ARG A 16 -23.87 -0.19 12.74
N PHE A 17 -22.60 0.15 12.74
CA PHE A 17 -21.69 -0.23 13.80
C PHE A 17 -21.17 1.02 14.48
N GLY A 18 -21.20 0.98 15.83
CA GLY A 18 -20.92 2.13 16.67
C GLY A 18 -19.63 2.83 16.27
N GLN A 19 -19.68 4.16 16.39
CA GLN A 19 -18.55 5.05 16.24
C GLN A 19 -17.33 4.51 17.02
N ILE A 20 -16.46 3.77 16.31
CA ILE A 20 -15.08 3.63 16.72
C ILE A 20 -14.46 4.98 16.39
N PRO A 21 -13.86 5.70 17.37
CA PRO A 21 -13.20 6.95 17.05
C PRO A 21 -12.14 6.64 16.01
N ALA A 22 -12.22 7.33 14.87
CA ALA A 22 -11.18 7.30 13.85
C ALA A 22 -9.89 7.81 14.49
N ALA A 23 -9.10 6.89 15.03
CA ALA A 23 -7.79 7.19 15.53
C ALA A 23 -6.85 7.33 14.33
N GLY A 24 -6.61 8.58 13.91
CA GLY A 24 -5.34 8.91 13.31
C GLY A 24 -5.21 8.90 11.80
N HIS A 25 -6.28 8.86 11.00
CA HIS A 25 -6.15 9.08 9.54
C HIS A 25 -5.84 10.53 9.14
N ASP A 26 -5.90 11.48 10.08
CA ASP A 26 -5.68 12.90 9.76
C ASP A 26 -4.21 13.31 9.58
N SER A 27 -3.24 12.42 9.85
CA SER A 27 -1.83 12.82 9.84
C SER A 27 -1.21 12.88 8.43
N PHE A 28 -1.79 12.19 7.43
CA PHE A 28 -1.23 12.11 6.08
C PHE A 28 -2.17 12.58 4.96
N ALA A 29 -3.41 12.93 5.26
CA ALA A 29 -4.38 13.52 4.33
C ALA A 29 -4.05 14.98 3.94
N GLN A 30 -2.93 15.52 4.39
CA GLN A 30 -2.40 16.82 3.98
C GLN A 30 -1.63 16.70 2.67
N PRO A 31 -1.65 17.73 1.81
CA PRO A 31 -0.84 17.73 0.60
C PRO A 31 0.61 17.42 0.97
N LEU A 32 1.29 16.63 0.15
CA LEU A 32 2.68 16.18 0.30
C LEU A 32 3.61 17.29 0.77
N SER A 33 3.70 17.48 2.08
CA SER A 33 4.58 18.44 2.71
C SER A 33 5.94 17.81 2.98
N ASP A 34 6.98 18.62 3.06
CA ASP A 34 8.32 18.16 3.44
C ASP A 34 8.30 17.40 4.77
N GLY A 35 7.46 17.85 5.71
CA GLY A 35 7.27 17.19 6.99
C GLY A 35 6.67 15.78 6.87
N ALA A 36 5.69 15.60 6.00
CA ALA A 36 5.09 14.28 5.75
C ALA A 36 6.10 13.32 5.11
N PHE A 37 6.89 13.79 4.15
CA PHE A 37 7.95 12.99 3.55
C PHE A 37 9.04 12.60 4.55
N VAL A 38 9.48 13.52 5.43
CA VAL A 38 10.45 13.23 6.48
C VAL A 38 9.90 12.19 7.47
N ALA A 39 8.63 12.32 7.87
CA ALA A 39 7.96 11.34 8.73
C ALA A 39 7.88 9.96 8.08
N LEU A 40 7.49 9.89 6.80
CA LEU A 40 7.44 8.65 6.04
C LEU A 40 8.82 7.97 5.94
N ARG A 41 9.88 8.74 5.65
CA ARG A 41 11.26 8.23 5.65
C ARG A 41 11.68 7.66 7.01
N ALA A 42 11.31 8.33 8.09
CA ALA A 42 11.60 7.85 9.43
C ALA A 42 10.87 6.53 9.74
N ALA A 43 9.60 6.42 9.31
CA ALA A 43 8.79 5.22 9.52
C ALA A 43 9.36 3.98 8.81
N TYR A 44 9.95 4.15 7.63
CA TYR A 44 10.57 3.04 6.88
C TYR A 44 12.01 2.68 7.29
N ARG A 45 12.61 3.43 8.22
CA ARG A 45 14.03 3.24 8.58
C ARG A 45 14.36 1.79 8.98
N SER A 46 13.48 1.15 9.73
CA SER A 46 13.68 -0.24 10.22
C SER A 46 13.48 -1.31 9.13
N THR A 47 12.89 -0.97 7.99
CA THR A 47 12.52 -1.90 6.93
C THR A 47 13.28 -1.67 5.61
N GLY A 48 14.47 -1.10 5.71
CA GLY A 48 15.35 -0.83 4.57
C GLY A 48 15.28 0.59 4.03
N GLY A 49 14.38 1.43 4.57
CA GLY A 49 14.26 2.84 4.17
C GLY A 49 13.49 3.05 2.88
N ILE A 50 13.68 4.22 2.30
CA ILE A 50 13.13 4.63 1.01
C ILE A 50 14.30 5.07 0.13
N ALA A 51 14.34 4.62 -1.12
CA ALA A 51 15.35 4.99 -2.09
C ALA A 51 14.75 5.63 -3.34
N ARG A 52 15.55 6.38 -4.06
CA ARG A 52 15.17 6.96 -5.35
C ARG A 52 15.16 5.89 -6.42
N GLY A 53 14.24 6.01 -7.37
CA GLY A 53 14.13 5.04 -8.45
C GLY A 53 15.37 4.93 -9.32
N ASP A 54 16.08 6.03 -9.56
CA ASP A 54 17.35 6.03 -10.30
C ASP A 54 18.47 5.31 -9.53
N GLU A 55 18.53 5.44 -8.22
CA GLU A 55 19.50 4.74 -7.37
C GLU A 55 19.24 3.23 -7.39
N ILE A 56 17.97 2.81 -7.27
CA ILE A 56 17.58 1.40 -7.35
C ILE A 56 17.91 0.82 -8.72
N ALA A 57 17.60 1.55 -9.79
CA ALA A 57 17.90 1.13 -11.15
C ALA A 57 19.40 0.97 -11.41
N ALA A 58 20.21 1.93 -10.92
CA ALA A 58 21.66 1.85 -11.02
C ALA A 58 22.23 0.63 -10.26
N TRP A 59 21.70 0.39 -9.06
CA TRP A 59 22.10 -0.75 -8.25
C TRP A 59 21.70 -2.10 -8.89
N ALA A 60 20.48 -2.21 -9.41
CA ALA A 60 20.00 -3.39 -10.12
C ALA A 60 20.83 -3.67 -11.37
N ASN A 61 21.19 -2.64 -12.13
CA ASN A 61 22.02 -2.76 -13.32
C ASN A 61 23.45 -3.26 -12.99
N GLN A 62 24.06 -2.76 -11.92
CA GLN A 62 25.37 -3.24 -11.45
C GLN A 62 25.36 -4.72 -11.06
N LYS A 63 24.22 -5.23 -10.62
CA LYS A 63 24.02 -6.64 -10.25
C LYS A 63 23.56 -7.52 -11.41
N GLY A 64 23.33 -6.95 -12.60
CA GLY A 64 22.76 -7.68 -13.75
C GLY A 64 21.31 -8.12 -13.56
N GLN A 65 20.58 -7.47 -12.66
CA GLN A 65 19.19 -7.82 -12.29
C GLN A 65 18.15 -6.94 -12.98
N GLY A 66 18.56 -6.04 -13.85
CA GLY A 66 17.67 -5.16 -14.59
C GLY A 66 18.18 -3.72 -14.67
N ASP A 67 17.39 -2.87 -15.22
CA ASP A 67 17.65 -1.45 -15.45
C ASP A 67 16.44 -0.59 -15.07
N PHE A 68 16.53 0.70 -15.34
CA PHE A 68 15.42 1.63 -15.11
C PHE A 68 14.14 1.25 -15.85
N LEU A 69 14.24 0.69 -17.04
CA LEU A 69 13.09 0.26 -17.82
C LEU A 69 12.40 -0.96 -17.20
N SER A 70 13.18 -1.88 -16.66
CA SER A 70 12.68 -3.05 -15.93
C SER A 70 11.94 -2.63 -14.66
N LEU A 71 12.48 -1.66 -13.91
CA LEU A 71 11.85 -1.09 -12.73
C LEU A 71 10.51 -0.41 -13.07
N ASN A 72 10.48 0.41 -14.13
CA ASN A 72 9.25 1.04 -14.59
C ASN A 72 8.19 0.04 -15.04
N ARG A 73 8.58 -1.03 -15.73
CA ARG A 73 7.65 -2.10 -16.12
C ARG A 73 7.01 -2.77 -14.92
N ALA A 74 7.78 -3.06 -13.88
CA ALA A 74 7.26 -3.64 -12.64
C ALA A 74 6.26 -2.71 -11.93
N ILE A 75 6.52 -1.40 -11.91
CA ILE A 75 5.59 -0.40 -11.36
C ILE A 75 4.29 -0.36 -12.17
N VAL A 76 4.39 -0.27 -13.49
CA VAL A 76 3.22 -0.22 -14.39
C VAL A 76 2.41 -1.52 -14.32
N ALA A 77 3.08 -2.67 -14.13
CA ALA A 77 2.41 -3.96 -13.95
C ALA A 77 1.77 -4.13 -12.56
N GLY A 78 1.91 -3.17 -11.64
CA GLY A 78 1.38 -3.27 -10.27
C GLY A 78 2.12 -4.28 -9.40
N GLU A 79 3.33 -4.66 -9.77
CA GLU A 79 4.19 -5.54 -8.98
C GLU A 79 4.94 -4.80 -7.89
N LEU A 80 5.16 -3.50 -8.11
CA LEU A 80 5.77 -2.54 -7.21
C LEU A 80 4.93 -1.28 -7.16
N PHE A 81 5.03 -0.53 -6.08
CA PHE A 81 4.51 0.83 -6.04
C PHE A 81 5.62 1.84 -5.79
N SER A 82 5.40 3.03 -6.29
CA SER A 82 6.25 4.19 -6.09
C SER A 82 5.38 5.41 -5.83
N PHE A 83 5.93 6.42 -5.23
CA PHE A 83 5.26 7.72 -5.07
C PHE A 83 6.20 8.85 -5.51
N SER A 84 5.61 9.96 -5.95
CA SER A 84 6.35 11.12 -6.41
C SER A 84 6.47 12.15 -5.30
N TRP A 85 7.69 12.67 -5.09
CA TRP A 85 7.96 13.81 -4.22
C TRP A 85 9.11 14.65 -4.81
N ASN A 86 8.91 15.96 -4.92
CA ASN A 86 9.86 16.90 -5.53
C ASN A 86 10.37 16.44 -6.91
N ASN A 87 9.45 16.11 -7.82
CA ASN A 87 9.76 15.66 -9.19
C ASN A 87 10.65 14.41 -9.28
N THR A 88 10.75 13.67 -8.18
CA THR A 88 11.51 12.42 -8.10
C THR A 88 10.56 11.31 -7.64
N PHE A 89 10.68 10.11 -8.19
CA PHE A 89 9.92 9.01 -7.68
C PHE A 89 10.75 8.17 -6.70
N TRP A 90 10.08 7.73 -5.66
CA TRP A 90 10.65 7.07 -4.51
C TRP A 90 9.98 5.72 -4.30
N LEU A 91 10.74 4.73 -3.88
CA LEU A 91 10.24 3.40 -3.56
C LEU A 91 10.68 2.97 -2.17
N PRO A 92 9.75 2.48 -1.33
CA PRO A 92 10.11 1.80 -0.09
C PRO A 92 10.86 0.50 -0.38
N MET A 93 11.99 0.29 0.31
CA MET A 93 12.90 -0.82 0.05
C MET A 93 12.38 -2.18 0.55
N PHE A 94 11.43 -2.21 1.48
CA PHE A 94 10.82 -3.45 1.96
C PHE A 94 10.17 -4.30 0.85
N GLN A 95 9.85 -3.67 -0.28
CA GLN A 95 9.25 -4.34 -1.45
C GLN A 95 10.20 -5.35 -2.11
N PHE A 96 11.48 -5.25 -1.81
CA PHE A 96 12.52 -6.06 -2.41
C PHE A 96 13.10 -7.08 -1.42
N ASP A 97 13.39 -8.28 -1.92
CA ASP A 97 14.36 -9.15 -1.28
C ASP A 97 15.76 -8.59 -1.63
N LEU A 98 16.41 -7.97 -0.65
CA LEU A 98 17.69 -7.27 -0.86
C LEU A 98 18.85 -8.21 -1.20
N HIS A 99 18.72 -9.50 -0.92
CA HIS A 99 19.74 -10.50 -1.28
C HIS A 99 19.62 -10.91 -2.76
N LYS A 100 18.39 -11.05 -3.24
CA LYS A 100 18.09 -11.51 -4.60
C LYS A 100 17.76 -10.37 -5.56
N LEU A 101 17.49 -9.17 -5.05
CA LEU A 101 16.99 -8.02 -5.81
C LEU A 101 15.70 -8.32 -6.59
N THR A 102 14.88 -9.19 -6.04
CA THR A 102 13.59 -9.55 -6.60
C THR A 102 12.48 -8.92 -5.79
N VAL A 103 11.36 -8.64 -6.45
CA VAL A 103 10.15 -8.17 -5.77
C VAL A 103 9.61 -9.27 -4.86
N ARG A 104 9.26 -8.92 -3.64
CA ARG A 104 8.63 -9.85 -2.69
C ARG A 104 7.24 -10.23 -3.15
N PRO A 105 6.91 -11.53 -3.28
CA PRO A 105 5.60 -11.97 -3.72
C PRO A 105 4.47 -11.50 -2.79
N GLU A 106 4.72 -11.38 -1.48
CA GLU A 106 3.76 -10.90 -0.50
C GLU A 106 3.29 -9.48 -0.81
N VAL A 107 4.20 -8.61 -1.23
CA VAL A 107 3.88 -7.23 -1.65
C VAL A 107 2.97 -7.24 -2.87
N ARG A 108 3.28 -8.05 -3.88
CA ARG A 108 2.47 -8.16 -5.11
C ARG A 108 1.03 -8.57 -4.81
N TRP A 109 0.83 -9.49 -3.87
CA TRP A 109 -0.51 -9.92 -3.44
C TRP A 109 -1.31 -8.78 -2.81
N VAL A 110 -0.70 -8.01 -1.91
CA VAL A 110 -1.36 -6.87 -1.27
C VAL A 110 -1.67 -5.77 -2.30
N LEU A 111 -0.74 -5.49 -3.22
CA LEU A 111 -0.93 -4.48 -4.26
C LEU A 111 -2.03 -4.87 -5.27
N ALA A 112 -2.24 -6.17 -5.51
CA ALA A 112 -3.31 -6.64 -6.37
C ALA A 112 -4.71 -6.23 -5.87
N ASP A 113 -4.86 -6.03 -4.57
CA ASP A 113 -6.08 -5.54 -3.94
C ASP A 113 -6.02 -4.01 -3.75
N LEU A 114 -5.10 -3.49 -2.95
CA LEU A 114 -5.07 -2.08 -2.59
C LEU A 114 -4.79 -1.14 -3.76
N GLY A 115 -4.00 -1.54 -4.76
CA GLY A 115 -3.70 -0.73 -5.93
C GLY A 115 -4.91 -0.40 -6.82
N LYS A 116 -6.08 -0.96 -6.51
CA LYS A 116 -7.35 -0.62 -7.18
C LYS A 116 -7.97 0.68 -6.65
N ALA A 117 -7.63 1.08 -5.43
CA ALA A 117 -8.25 2.22 -4.74
C ALA A 117 -7.24 3.20 -4.15
N PHE A 118 -6.00 2.78 -3.91
CA PHE A 118 -4.97 3.58 -3.27
C PHE A 118 -3.89 3.99 -4.28
N ASP A 119 -3.48 5.24 -4.23
CA ASP A 119 -2.34 5.72 -5.00
C ASP A 119 -1.00 5.33 -4.34
N GLY A 120 0.12 5.68 -4.98
CA GLY A 120 1.44 5.29 -4.48
C GLY A 120 1.81 5.90 -3.12
N TRP A 121 1.33 7.12 -2.81
CA TRP A 121 1.54 7.74 -1.52
C TRP A 121 0.68 7.09 -0.44
N GLU A 122 -0.59 6.88 -0.73
CA GLU A 122 -1.53 6.21 0.16
C GLU A 122 -1.05 4.78 0.50
N LEU A 123 -0.54 4.05 -0.49
CA LEU A 123 0.09 2.75 -0.28
C LEU A 123 1.31 2.85 0.64
N ALA A 124 2.18 3.85 0.40
CA ALA A 124 3.35 4.04 1.24
C ALA A 124 2.98 4.33 2.70
N VAL A 125 1.93 5.09 2.93
CA VAL A 125 1.40 5.38 4.26
C VAL A 125 0.75 4.13 4.86
N TRP A 126 -0.09 3.43 4.11
CA TRP A 126 -0.82 2.24 4.58
C TRP A 126 0.13 1.17 5.15
N PHE A 127 1.25 0.93 4.51
CA PHE A 127 2.20 -0.10 4.97
C PHE A 127 2.87 0.23 6.31
N VAL A 128 2.99 1.51 6.68
CA VAL A 128 3.72 1.93 7.89
C VAL A 128 2.85 2.49 9.01
N GLU A 129 1.57 2.75 8.74
CA GLU A 129 0.64 3.15 9.78
C GLU A 129 0.13 1.95 10.60
N PRO A 130 -0.14 2.17 11.90
CA PRO A 130 -0.85 1.18 12.71
C PRO A 130 -2.22 0.88 12.11
N ASN A 131 -2.48 -0.39 11.78
CA ASN A 131 -3.73 -0.82 11.19
C ASN A 131 -4.66 -1.45 12.24
N ALA A 132 -5.92 -1.02 12.29
CA ALA A 132 -6.89 -1.50 13.28
C ALA A 132 -7.19 -2.99 13.13
N TRP A 133 -7.21 -3.52 11.92
CA TRP A 133 -7.41 -4.95 11.64
C TRP A 133 -6.23 -5.80 12.10
N LEU A 134 -5.06 -5.20 12.24
CA LEU A 134 -3.82 -5.82 12.70
C LEU A 134 -3.52 -5.53 14.18
N GLN A 135 -4.53 -5.16 14.96
CA GLN A 135 -4.39 -4.82 16.39
C GLN A 135 -3.43 -3.66 16.64
N GLY A 136 -3.41 -2.67 15.74
CA GLY A 136 -2.52 -1.52 15.83
C GLY A 136 -1.09 -1.78 15.39
N ARG A 137 -0.78 -2.95 14.84
CA ARG A 137 0.53 -3.24 14.25
C ARG A 137 0.59 -2.70 12.82
N ARG A 138 1.80 -2.40 12.35
CA ARG A 138 2.03 -1.92 10.99
C ARG A 138 2.03 -3.09 10.01
N PRO A 139 1.35 -2.97 8.85
CA PRO A 139 1.35 -4.04 7.85
C PRO A 139 2.74 -4.49 7.41
N VAL A 140 3.68 -3.55 7.24
CA VAL A 140 5.05 -3.84 6.81
C VAL A 140 5.82 -4.77 7.76
N ASP A 141 5.53 -4.71 9.06
CA ASP A 141 6.19 -5.55 10.06
C ASP A 141 5.62 -6.98 10.09
N LEU A 142 4.47 -7.20 9.47
CA LEU A 142 3.74 -8.47 9.49
C LEU A 142 3.81 -9.25 8.18
N LEU A 143 4.33 -8.67 7.11
CA LEU A 143 4.39 -9.31 5.80
C LEU A 143 5.05 -10.68 5.81
N GLU A 144 6.09 -10.87 6.61
CA GLU A 144 6.82 -12.15 6.73
C GLU A 144 6.30 -13.03 7.86
N ILE A 145 5.63 -12.46 8.86
CA ILE A 145 5.26 -13.15 10.11
C ILE A 145 3.81 -13.63 10.07
N SER A 146 2.91 -12.80 9.56
CA SER A 146 1.47 -13.01 9.56
C SER A 146 0.84 -12.54 8.25
N PHE A 147 1.40 -12.95 7.12
CA PHE A 147 0.94 -12.55 5.79
C PHE A 147 -0.58 -12.70 5.56
N PRO A 148 -1.25 -13.80 5.95
CA PRO A 148 -2.70 -13.92 5.78
C PRO A 148 -3.49 -12.81 6.49
N GLU A 149 -3.04 -12.36 7.67
CA GLU A 149 -3.69 -11.26 8.40
C GLU A 149 -3.53 -9.94 7.63
N VAL A 150 -2.37 -9.70 7.03
CA VAL A 150 -2.12 -8.50 6.20
C VAL A 150 -3.02 -8.49 4.97
N VAL A 151 -3.22 -9.63 4.31
CA VAL A 151 -4.14 -9.74 3.16
C VAL A 151 -5.57 -9.44 3.58
N LEU A 152 -6.04 -9.99 4.70
CA LEU A 152 -7.39 -9.71 5.21
C LEU A 152 -7.57 -8.24 5.58
N ALA A 153 -6.57 -7.60 6.18
CA ALA A 153 -6.58 -6.16 6.47
C ALA A 153 -6.66 -5.33 5.17
N ALA A 154 -5.87 -5.69 4.16
CA ALA A 154 -5.90 -5.03 2.87
C ALA A 154 -7.28 -5.13 2.18
N GLN A 155 -7.91 -6.30 2.23
CA GLN A 155 -9.25 -6.52 1.67
C GLN A 155 -10.31 -5.72 2.43
N ALA A 156 -10.22 -5.64 3.76
CA ALA A 156 -11.14 -4.85 4.57
C ALA A 156 -11.01 -3.34 4.27
N ASP A 157 -9.78 -2.84 4.16
CA ASP A 157 -9.53 -1.42 3.86
C ASP A 157 -9.92 -1.09 2.42
N LEU A 158 -9.68 -1.98 1.45
CA LEU A 158 -10.19 -1.84 0.08
C LEU A 158 -11.72 -1.74 0.07
N TYR A 159 -12.41 -2.63 0.81
CA TYR A 159 -13.87 -2.59 0.89
C TYR A 159 -14.36 -1.24 1.42
N ILE A 160 -13.74 -0.71 2.48
CA ILE A 160 -14.09 0.60 3.05
C ILE A 160 -13.83 1.73 2.05
N ALA A 161 -12.72 1.67 1.31
CA ALA A 161 -12.36 2.71 0.34
C ALA A 161 -13.26 2.72 -0.91
N THR A 162 -13.94 1.61 -1.21
CA THR A 162 -14.76 1.45 -2.42
C THR A 162 -16.26 1.47 -2.16
N CYS A 163 -16.71 1.43 -0.91
CA CYS A 163 -18.10 1.61 -0.49
C CYS A 163 -18.47 3.07 -0.30
#